data_79f3255f2589da9e1158b7b36e2dcc16
#
_entry.id   79f3255f2589da9e1158b7b36e2dcc16
#
_cell.length_a   1.000
_cell.length_b   1.000
_cell.length_c   1.000
_cell.angle_alpha   90.00
_cell.angle_beta   90.00
_cell.angle_gamma   90.00
#
_symmetry.space_group_name_H-M   'P 1'
#
loop_
_entity.id
_entity.type
_entity.pdbx_description
1 polymer ?
#
loop_
_entity_poly.entity_id
_entity_poly.type
_entity_poly.pdbx_seq_one_letter_code
_entity_poly.pdbx_strand_id
1 'polypeptide(L)'
;MIRFLLSILIFFPLFTASPVQAGDLRMAKQHGTSVVEIAINRNPPIVGDNRIEISITEENGRRITEAQVLVNYYMPPMPRMAPMNYTIPAKLQGGTYQATMHLIMDGPWIIALKITQGGKMSTSKFHINAR
;
A
#
# COMPACT_ATOMS: atom_id res chain seq x y z
N MET A 1 53.93 15.50 38.71
CA MET A 1 53.38 15.79 37.40
C MET A 1 52.36 14.70 37.09
N ILE A 2 51.09 15.01 37.22
CA ILE A 2 49.97 14.10 36.94
C ILE A 2 49.54 14.34 35.48
N ARG A 3 49.74 13.35 34.64
CA ARG A 3 49.26 13.37 33.26
C ARG A 3 47.82 12.82 33.26
N PHE A 4 46.85 13.71 33.10
CA PHE A 4 45.47 13.35 32.79
C PHE A 4 45.38 12.93 31.34
N LEU A 5 45.18 11.64 31.09
CA LEU A 5 44.75 11.10 29.80
C LEU A 5 43.25 11.31 29.67
N LEU A 6 42.86 12.28 28.86
CA LEU A 6 41.49 12.53 28.52
C LEU A 6 41.05 11.49 27.46
N SER A 7 40.35 10.43 27.89
CA SER A 7 39.74 9.48 26.99
C SER A 7 38.49 10.11 26.40
N ILE A 8 38.59 10.55 25.15
CA ILE A 8 37.44 10.99 24.36
C ILE A 8 36.70 9.74 23.91
N LEU A 9 35.58 9.46 24.56
CA LEU A 9 34.64 8.42 24.15
C LEU A 9 33.86 8.96 22.96
N ILE A 10 34.23 8.58 21.73
CA ILE A 10 33.49 8.91 20.52
C ILE A 10 32.25 8.03 20.51
N PHE A 11 31.12 8.61 20.86
CA PHE A 11 29.81 7.98 20.75
C PHE A 11 29.40 8.00 19.27
N PHE A 12 29.58 6.88 18.59
CA PHE A 12 29.07 6.70 17.22
C PHE A 12 27.58 6.36 17.32
N PRO A 13 26.66 7.20 16.81
CA PRO A 13 25.27 6.81 16.77
C PRO A 13 25.11 5.65 15.79
N LEU A 14 24.71 4.51 16.31
CA LEU A 14 24.32 3.37 15.50
C LEU A 14 23.00 3.77 14.79
N PHE A 15 23.09 4.20 13.56
CA PHE A 15 21.92 4.32 12.68
C PHE A 15 21.46 2.90 12.39
N THR A 16 20.47 2.43 13.14
CA THR A 16 19.74 1.22 12.77
C THR A 16 18.87 1.56 11.57
N ALA A 17 19.40 1.35 10.38
CA ALA A 17 18.58 1.31 9.17
C ALA A 17 17.61 0.14 9.33
N SER A 18 16.31 0.43 9.44
CA SER A 18 15.29 -0.60 9.36
C SER A 18 15.44 -1.31 8.01
N PRO A 19 15.49 -2.65 7.98
CA PRO A 19 15.57 -3.33 6.71
C PRO A 19 14.33 -3.01 5.90
N VAL A 20 14.52 -2.36 4.75
CA VAL A 20 13.49 -2.29 3.72
C VAL A 20 13.22 -3.73 3.32
N GLN A 21 12.04 -4.27 3.66
CA GLN A 21 11.68 -5.62 3.27
C GLN A 21 11.67 -5.69 1.74
N ALA A 22 12.66 -6.38 1.18
CA ALA A 22 12.67 -6.70 -0.23
C ALA A 22 11.45 -7.59 -0.53
N GLY A 23 10.53 -7.13 -1.40
CA GLY A 23 9.38 -7.90 -1.84
C GLY A 23 8.04 -7.20 -1.84
N ASP A 24 7.91 -6.03 -1.21
CA ASP A 24 6.67 -5.25 -1.25
C ASP A 24 6.65 -4.30 -2.45
N LEU A 25 5.53 -4.27 -3.16
CA LEU A 25 5.24 -3.24 -4.15
C LEU A 25 4.51 -2.09 -3.45
N ARG A 26 5.09 -0.89 -3.49
CA ARG A 26 4.49 0.30 -2.89
C ARG A 26 4.19 1.35 -3.94
N MET A 27 2.99 1.90 -3.88
CA MET A 27 2.53 2.97 -4.76
C MET A 27 1.73 3.97 -3.94
N ALA A 28 1.84 5.25 -4.29
CA ALA A 28 1.09 6.31 -3.63
C ALA A 28 0.49 7.26 -4.65
N LYS A 29 -0.71 7.76 -4.35
CA LYS A 29 -1.37 8.82 -5.12
C LYS A 29 -1.96 9.86 -4.19
N GLN A 30 -1.84 11.12 -4.59
CA GLN A 30 -2.55 12.20 -3.93
C GLN A 30 -4.02 12.18 -4.35
N HIS A 31 -4.89 12.30 -3.37
CA HIS A 31 -6.33 12.29 -3.54
C HIS A 31 -6.94 13.47 -2.78
N GLY A 32 -7.18 14.59 -3.48
CA GLY A 32 -7.54 15.84 -2.82
C GLY A 32 -6.45 16.31 -1.86
N THR A 33 -6.77 16.46 -0.58
CA THR A 33 -5.82 16.80 0.49
C THR A 33 -5.21 15.58 1.17
N SER A 34 -5.62 14.38 0.77
CA SER A 34 -5.15 13.12 1.35
C SER A 34 -4.17 12.42 0.42
N VAL A 35 -3.34 11.55 0.99
CA VAL A 35 -2.47 10.63 0.26
C VAL A 35 -2.96 9.23 0.49
N VAL A 36 -3.21 8.51 -0.60
CA VAL A 36 -3.57 7.09 -0.59
C VAL A 36 -2.35 6.30 -1.01
N GLU A 37 -1.86 5.44 -0.11
CA GLU A 37 -0.73 4.55 -0.36
C GLU A 37 -1.19 3.11 -0.32
N ILE A 38 -0.74 2.32 -1.28
CA ILE A 38 -0.93 0.87 -1.27
C ILE A 38 0.41 0.16 -1.14
N ALA A 39 0.41 -0.95 -0.42
CA ALA A 39 1.50 -1.91 -0.36
C ALA A 39 0.96 -3.29 -0.68
N ILE A 40 1.57 -3.96 -1.65
CA ILE A 40 1.25 -5.34 -2.01
C ILE A 40 2.41 -6.21 -1.57
N ASN A 41 2.11 -7.31 -0.89
CA ASN A 41 3.11 -8.17 -0.24
C ASN A 41 4.07 -8.89 -1.20
N ARG A 42 3.91 -8.70 -2.50
CA ARG A 42 4.79 -9.28 -3.53
C ARG A 42 5.10 -8.26 -4.62
N ASN A 43 6.33 -8.24 -5.07
CA ASN A 43 6.80 -7.40 -6.18
C ASN A 43 7.65 -8.22 -7.15
N PRO A 44 7.13 -8.57 -8.33
CA PRO A 44 5.80 -8.22 -8.84
C PRO A 44 4.68 -9.02 -8.16
N PRO A 45 3.43 -8.54 -8.22
CA PRO A 45 2.28 -9.34 -7.82
C PRO A 45 2.20 -10.64 -8.62
N ILE A 46 1.66 -11.69 -8.02
CA ILE A 46 1.61 -13.02 -8.63
C ILE A 46 0.17 -13.43 -8.95
N VAL A 47 0.03 -14.38 -9.85
CA VAL A 47 -1.22 -15.13 -9.99
C VAL A 47 -1.50 -15.86 -8.68
N GLY A 48 -2.71 -15.74 -8.16
CA GLY A 48 -3.10 -16.24 -6.84
C GLY A 48 -3.33 -15.11 -5.85
N ASP A 49 -3.12 -15.40 -4.57
CA ASP A 49 -3.40 -14.46 -3.49
C ASP A 49 -2.30 -13.43 -3.33
N ASN A 50 -2.70 -12.16 -3.32
CA ASN A 50 -1.85 -11.02 -3.03
C ASN A 50 -2.52 -10.19 -1.93
N ARG A 51 -1.82 -9.97 -0.82
CA ARG A 51 -2.32 -9.11 0.23
C ARG A 51 -2.05 -7.66 -0.12
N ILE A 52 -3.08 -6.84 -0.05
CA ILE A 52 -2.99 -5.39 -0.21
C ILE A 52 -3.25 -4.71 1.12
N GLU A 53 -2.38 -3.75 1.46
CA GLU A 53 -2.52 -2.88 2.61
C GLU A 53 -2.66 -1.44 2.11
N ILE A 54 -3.67 -0.73 2.62
CA ILE A 54 -4.04 0.59 2.17
C ILE A 54 -3.94 1.56 3.34
N SER A 55 -3.15 2.62 3.18
CA SER A 55 -3.05 3.71 4.13
C SER A 55 -3.63 4.97 3.52
N ILE A 56 -4.49 5.65 4.27
CA ILE A 56 -5.04 6.95 3.89
C ILE A 56 -4.59 7.96 4.93
N THR A 57 -3.85 8.98 4.50
CA THR A 57 -3.25 9.98 5.39
C THR A 57 -3.67 11.37 4.93
N GLU A 58 -4.16 12.18 5.86
CA GLU A 58 -4.45 13.59 5.62
C GLU A 58 -3.16 14.41 5.49
N GLU A 59 -3.26 15.61 4.93
CA GLU A 59 -2.14 16.54 4.74
C GLU A 59 -1.39 16.85 6.04
N ASN A 60 -2.10 16.89 7.17
CA ASN A 60 -1.51 17.10 8.50
C ASN A 60 -0.83 15.85 9.10
N GLY A 61 -0.77 14.75 8.38
CA GLY A 61 -0.19 13.47 8.82
C GLY A 61 -1.13 12.58 9.61
N ARG A 62 -2.37 12.99 9.85
CA ARG A 62 -3.37 12.16 10.54
C ARG A 62 -3.84 11.02 9.63
N ARG A 63 -3.83 9.80 10.16
CA ARG A 63 -4.40 8.65 9.46
C ARG A 63 -5.91 8.67 9.51
N ILE A 64 -6.53 8.37 8.37
CA ILE A 64 -7.98 8.20 8.24
C ILE A 64 -8.31 6.75 8.51
N THR A 65 -9.03 6.49 9.60
CA THR A 65 -9.39 5.14 10.07
C THR A 65 -10.91 4.90 10.08
N GLU A 66 -11.70 5.91 9.73
CA GLU A 66 -13.16 5.86 9.73
C GLU A 66 -13.79 5.78 8.33
N ALA A 67 -13.00 5.53 7.31
CA ALA A 67 -13.49 5.36 5.93
C ALA A 67 -13.95 3.93 5.67
N GLN A 68 -14.87 3.79 4.74
CA GLN A 68 -15.19 2.49 4.12
C GLN A 68 -14.38 2.35 2.84
N VAL A 69 -13.61 1.27 2.73
CA VAL A 69 -12.74 1.01 1.60
C VAL A 69 -13.13 -0.27 0.90
N LEU A 70 -13.44 -0.17 -0.38
CA LEU A 70 -13.66 -1.32 -1.26
C LEU A 70 -12.51 -1.40 -2.25
N VAL A 71 -11.97 -2.59 -2.44
CA VAL A 71 -10.93 -2.87 -3.42
C VAL A 71 -11.58 -3.49 -4.63
N ASN A 72 -11.68 -2.73 -5.71
CA ASN A 72 -12.10 -3.24 -7.00
C ASN A 72 -10.85 -3.51 -7.85
N TYR A 73 -10.70 -4.72 -8.33
CA TYR A 73 -9.58 -5.08 -9.20
C TYR A 73 -10.09 -5.78 -10.45
N TYR A 74 -9.59 -5.35 -11.59
CA TYR A 74 -10.06 -5.81 -12.89
C TYR A 74 -8.94 -5.75 -13.93
N MET A 75 -9.10 -6.56 -14.98
CA MET A 75 -8.24 -6.47 -16.15
C MET A 75 -8.88 -5.54 -17.19
N PRO A 76 -8.06 -4.79 -17.95
CA PRO A 76 -8.56 -4.08 -19.12
C PRO A 76 -9.29 -5.04 -20.08
N PRO A 77 -10.36 -4.59 -20.76
CA PRO A 77 -11.08 -5.43 -21.71
C PRO A 77 -10.13 -6.01 -22.76
N MET A 78 -10.23 -7.33 -22.99
CA MET A 78 -9.49 -8.03 -24.04
C MET A 78 -10.46 -8.72 -25.00
N PRO A 79 -10.20 -8.66 -26.32
CA PRO A 79 -11.04 -9.34 -27.30
C PRO A 79 -11.20 -10.83 -26.98
N ARG A 80 -12.41 -11.35 -27.07
CA ARG A 80 -12.76 -12.77 -26.89
C ARG A 80 -12.57 -13.31 -25.47
N MET A 81 -12.35 -12.46 -24.48
CA MET A 81 -12.28 -12.87 -23.08
C MET A 81 -13.44 -12.31 -22.29
N ALA A 82 -13.95 -13.10 -21.36
CA ALA A 82 -14.95 -12.65 -20.39
C ALA A 82 -14.36 -11.53 -19.51
N PRO A 83 -15.15 -10.52 -19.12
CA PRO A 83 -14.70 -9.48 -18.20
C PRO A 83 -14.26 -10.09 -16.87
N MET A 84 -13.12 -9.65 -16.37
CA MET A 84 -12.60 -10.02 -15.06
C MET A 84 -12.65 -8.78 -14.16
N ASN A 85 -13.64 -8.75 -13.29
CA ASN A 85 -13.91 -7.61 -12.41
C ASN A 85 -14.39 -8.12 -11.06
N TYR A 86 -13.63 -7.84 -10.02
CA TYR A 86 -13.89 -8.30 -8.66
C TYR A 86 -13.87 -7.12 -7.70
N THR A 87 -14.74 -7.17 -6.70
CA THR A 87 -14.78 -6.17 -5.63
C THR A 87 -14.82 -6.87 -4.29
N ILE A 88 -13.91 -6.51 -3.41
CA ILE A 88 -13.81 -7.04 -2.04
C ILE A 88 -13.73 -5.89 -1.04
N PRO A 89 -14.29 -6.05 0.16
CA PRO A 89 -14.13 -5.06 1.23
C PRO A 89 -12.73 -5.17 1.84
N ALA A 90 -12.14 -4.02 2.16
CA ALA A 90 -10.94 -3.95 2.99
C ALA A 90 -11.34 -3.75 4.46
N LYS A 91 -10.64 -4.43 5.36
CA LYS A 91 -10.88 -4.36 6.81
C LYS A 91 -9.79 -3.54 7.49
N LEU A 92 -10.20 -2.66 8.39
CA LEU A 92 -9.26 -1.89 9.21
C LEU A 92 -8.56 -2.81 10.21
N GLN A 93 -7.23 -2.81 10.16
CA GLN A 93 -6.38 -3.54 11.09
C GLN A 93 -5.13 -2.70 11.39
N GLY A 94 -4.92 -2.33 12.66
CA GLY A 94 -3.72 -1.60 13.05
C GLY A 94 -3.54 -0.24 12.36
N GLY A 95 -4.62 0.46 12.03
CA GLY A 95 -4.59 1.78 11.40
C GLY A 95 -4.49 1.75 9.87
N THR A 96 -4.46 0.58 9.25
CA THR A 96 -4.49 0.39 7.80
C THR A 96 -5.64 -0.50 7.37
N TYR A 97 -6.05 -0.39 6.11
CA TYR A 97 -7.08 -1.24 5.54
C TYR A 97 -6.41 -2.39 4.79
N GLN A 98 -6.85 -3.61 5.06
CA GLN A 98 -6.25 -4.83 4.50
C GLN A 98 -7.28 -5.67 3.77
N ALA A 99 -6.86 -6.24 2.65
CA ALA A 99 -7.64 -7.17 1.85
C ALA A 99 -6.71 -8.17 1.16
N THR A 100 -7.27 -9.27 0.68
CA THR A 100 -6.56 -10.23 -0.15
C THR A 100 -7.21 -10.29 -1.52
N MET A 101 -6.45 -9.89 -2.55
CA MET A 101 -6.86 -10.01 -3.94
C MET A 101 -6.46 -11.37 -4.48
N HIS A 102 -7.36 -12.03 -5.17
CA HIS A 102 -7.06 -13.26 -5.89
C HIS A 102 -6.98 -12.98 -7.39
N LEU A 103 -5.75 -12.84 -7.90
CA LEU A 103 -5.50 -12.58 -9.32
C LEU A 103 -5.50 -13.90 -10.07
N ILE A 104 -6.46 -14.08 -10.97
CA ILE A 104 -6.67 -15.37 -11.65
C ILE A 104 -5.84 -15.53 -12.92
N MET A 105 -5.13 -14.49 -13.34
CA MET A 105 -4.38 -14.46 -14.58
C MET A 105 -3.19 -13.51 -14.46
N ASP A 106 -2.10 -13.80 -15.13
CA ASP A 106 -0.99 -12.88 -15.31
C ASP A 106 -1.37 -11.74 -16.27
N GLY A 107 -0.60 -10.67 -16.24
CA GLY A 107 -0.80 -9.50 -17.09
C GLY A 107 -1.23 -8.26 -16.32
N PRO A 108 -1.73 -7.23 -17.05
CA PRO A 108 -2.07 -5.95 -16.46
C PRO A 108 -3.39 -6.00 -15.69
N TRP A 109 -3.38 -5.49 -14.48
CA TRP A 109 -4.56 -5.29 -13.64
C TRP A 109 -4.68 -3.85 -13.21
N ILE A 110 -5.90 -3.39 -13.02
CA ILE A 110 -6.20 -2.08 -12.44
C ILE A 110 -6.82 -2.31 -11.06
N ILE A 111 -6.28 -1.64 -10.05
CA ILE A 111 -6.84 -1.61 -8.72
C ILE A 111 -7.53 -0.26 -8.54
N ALA A 112 -8.84 -0.28 -8.38
CA ALA A 112 -9.64 0.92 -8.10
C ALA A 112 -10.10 0.86 -6.64
N LEU A 113 -9.56 1.74 -5.81
CA LEU A 113 -9.98 1.87 -4.43
C LEU A 113 -11.18 2.80 -4.36
N LYS A 114 -12.31 2.28 -3.91
CA LYS A 114 -13.52 3.06 -3.65
C LYS A 114 -13.55 3.42 -2.18
N ILE A 115 -13.30 4.68 -1.88
CA ILE A 115 -13.18 5.20 -0.53
C ILE A 115 -14.39 6.06 -0.23
N THR A 116 -15.15 5.68 0.80
CA THR A 116 -16.30 6.45 1.27
C THR A 116 -16.00 7.01 2.66
N GLN A 117 -16.03 8.33 2.77
CA GLN A 117 -15.78 9.04 4.01
C GLN A 117 -16.77 10.20 4.13
N GLY A 118 -17.49 10.26 5.26
CA GLY A 118 -18.45 11.34 5.52
C GLY A 118 -19.54 11.45 4.44
N GLY A 119 -19.99 10.32 3.88
CA GLY A 119 -20.98 10.28 2.83
C GLY A 119 -20.48 10.61 1.42
N LYS A 120 -19.20 10.93 1.26
CA LYS A 120 -18.57 11.17 -0.03
C LYS A 120 -17.78 9.96 -0.48
N MET A 121 -18.04 9.49 -1.70
CA MET A 121 -17.30 8.41 -2.35
C MET A 121 -16.29 8.99 -3.34
N SER A 122 -15.08 8.47 -3.28
CA SER A 122 -13.99 8.82 -4.19
C SER A 122 -13.29 7.56 -4.68
N THR A 123 -12.58 7.65 -5.79
CA THR A 123 -11.89 6.51 -6.40
C THR A 123 -10.44 6.88 -6.71
N SER A 124 -9.52 6.01 -6.30
CA SER A 124 -8.10 6.07 -6.68
C SER A 124 -7.73 4.81 -7.45
N LYS A 125 -7.07 4.97 -8.61
CA LYS A 125 -6.69 3.86 -9.47
C LYS A 125 -5.19 3.66 -9.51
N PHE A 126 -4.77 2.41 -9.44
CA PHE A 126 -3.38 1.97 -9.55
C PHE A 126 -3.25 0.88 -10.61
N HIS A 127 -2.16 0.91 -11.36
CA HIS A 127 -1.87 -0.09 -12.39
C HIS A 127 -0.77 -1.02 -11.91
N ILE A 128 -1.00 -2.32 -12.00
CA ILE A 128 -0.05 -3.36 -11.65
C ILE A 128 0.07 -4.39 -12.77
N ASN A 129 1.17 -5.13 -12.76
CA ASN A 129 1.36 -6.27 -13.64
C ASN A 129 1.61 -7.52 -12.79
N ALA A 130 0.77 -8.52 -12.95
CA ALA A 130 0.91 -9.80 -12.29
C ALA A 130 1.74 -10.77 -13.13
N ARG A 131 2.50 -11.63 -12.46
CA ARG A 131 3.30 -12.70 -13.09
C ARG A 131 2.95 -14.07 -12.56
#